data_95091ee71d546ff6a41152f8c02eb30b
#
_entry.id   95091ee71d546ff6a41152f8c02eb30b
#
_cell.length_a   1.000
_cell.length_b   1.000
_cell.length_c   1.000
_cell.angle_alpha   90.00
_cell.angle_beta   90.00
_cell.angle_gamma   90.00
#
_symmetry.space_group_name_H-M   'P 1'
#
loop_
_entity.id
_entity.type
_entity.pdbx_description
1 polymer ?
#
loop_
_entity_poly.entity_id
_entity_poly.type
_entity_poly.pdbx_seq_one_letter_code
_entity_poly.pdbx_strand_id
1 'polypeptide(L)'
;MEPITIGLWVSAGMLAMVLLGMRVAFAAGLAGFIGIFWFFWDKFDYAADKIIYWNERREVWDGALGRAMQIAGSVPQSKVSANVLSLIPVFILIGYLAYHAKMTTALFEACKRWFGWVPGGLAVSTVFATAGFAAVSGASVATAAVFARIAIPEMLKVGYNKQFAAGVVAAGGTLASLIPPSAILVIYAIIVEQNVGTLLLAGFVPGAFSALVYAGIIIGMAVVFKTVGPPVGGYSWKERFESLPPALPIVAVVVILIFFVYNPFGDAWGTPTEGGAIGALIVFLMAMLKGMKWKQLKEALLETAKLTVMIF
;
A
#
# COMPACT_ATOMS: atom_id res chain seq x y z
N MET A 1 12.23 -35.65 4.69
CA MET A 1 11.13 -35.11 3.82
C MET A 1 11.69 -34.13 2.82
N GLU A 2 11.04 -33.96 1.64
CA GLU A 2 11.45 -32.89 0.74
C GLU A 2 11.07 -31.52 1.36
N PRO A 3 11.91 -30.47 1.21
CA PRO A 3 11.64 -29.14 1.77
C PRO A 3 10.29 -28.55 1.31
N ILE A 4 9.86 -28.90 0.10
CA ILE A 4 8.57 -28.48 -0.48
C ILE A 4 7.41 -29.07 0.34
N THR A 5 7.49 -30.31 0.77
CA THR A 5 6.46 -30.97 1.58
C THR A 5 6.28 -30.30 2.93
N ILE A 6 7.40 -29.95 3.59
CA ILE A 6 7.37 -29.19 4.86
C ILE A 6 6.71 -27.82 4.62
N GLY A 7 7.09 -27.11 3.55
CA GLY A 7 6.50 -25.83 3.18
C GLY A 7 4.98 -25.89 2.96
N LEU A 8 4.50 -26.94 2.29
CA LEU A 8 3.05 -27.15 2.08
C LEU A 8 2.29 -27.37 3.38
N TRP A 9 2.81 -28.22 4.28
CA TRP A 9 2.19 -28.47 5.59
C TRP A 9 2.17 -27.23 6.48
N VAL A 10 3.26 -26.46 6.49
CA VAL A 10 3.37 -25.19 7.23
C VAL A 10 2.37 -24.16 6.68
N SER A 11 2.26 -24.06 5.36
CA SER A 11 1.30 -23.14 4.71
C SER A 11 -0.16 -23.55 5.01
N ALA A 12 -0.45 -24.84 4.94
CA ALA A 12 -1.78 -25.37 5.29
C ALA A 12 -2.12 -25.14 6.78
N GLY A 13 -1.15 -25.35 7.66
CA GLY A 13 -1.29 -25.09 9.09
C GLY A 13 -1.51 -23.61 9.40
N MET A 14 -0.78 -22.72 8.74
CA MET A 14 -0.99 -21.28 8.85
C MET A 14 -2.40 -20.87 8.41
N LEU A 15 -2.86 -21.41 7.26
CA LEU A 15 -4.21 -21.14 6.76
C LEU A 15 -5.27 -21.62 7.74
N ALA A 16 -5.10 -22.82 8.30
CA ALA A 16 -6.01 -23.36 9.31
C ALA A 16 -6.09 -22.49 10.56
N MET A 17 -4.94 -22.02 11.07
CA MET A 17 -4.90 -21.10 12.21
C MET A 17 -5.63 -19.78 11.94
N VAL A 18 -5.47 -19.21 10.75
CA VAL A 18 -6.19 -17.99 10.33
C VAL A 18 -7.70 -18.25 10.24
N LEU A 19 -8.13 -19.39 9.67
CA LEU A 19 -9.54 -19.76 9.59
C LEU A 19 -10.17 -20.00 10.97
N LEU A 20 -9.38 -20.44 11.95
CA LEU A 20 -9.79 -20.56 13.35
C LEU A 20 -9.84 -19.22 14.09
N GLY A 21 -9.57 -18.10 13.41
CA GLY A 21 -9.67 -16.75 13.97
C GLY A 21 -8.39 -16.20 14.56
N MET A 22 -7.24 -16.87 14.40
CA MET A 22 -5.95 -16.32 14.82
C MET A 22 -5.56 -15.16 13.91
N ARG A 23 -5.00 -14.08 14.49
CA ARG A 23 -4.48 -12.97 13.70
C ARG A 23 -3.34 -13.44 12.79
N VAL A 24 -3.35 -13.01 11.51
CA VAL A 24 -2.41 -13.46 10.46
C VAL A 24 -0.95 -13.34 10.90
N ALA A 25 -0.56 -12.26 11.57
CA ALA A 25 0.81 -12.06 12.05
C ALA A 25 1.25 -13.16 13.04
N PHE A 26 0.40 -13.53 14.00
CA PHE A 26 0.70 -14.60 14.97
C PHE A 26 0.68 -15.98 14.31
N ALA A 27 -0.27 -16.23 13.41
CA ALA A 27 -0.35 -17.48 12.66
C ALA A 27 0.90 -17.67 11.79
N ALA A 28 1.34 -16.63 11.08
CA ALA A 28 2.55 -16.65 10.26
C ALA A 28 3.82 -16.84 11.09
N GLY A 29 3.95 -16.12 12.21
CA GLY A 29 5.10 -16.25 13.11
C GLY A 29 5.22 -17.64 13.71
N LEU A 30 4.10 -18.19 14.21
CA LEU A 30 4.07 -19.54 14.81
C LEU A 30 4.32 -20.63 13.74
N ALA A 31 3.62 -20.54 12.60
CA ALA A 31 3.82 -21.48 11.50
C ALA A 31 5.25 -21.42 10.95
N GLY A 32 5.81 -20.21 10.79
CA GLY A 32 7.20 -20.04 10.37
C GLY A 32 8.18 -20.64 11.35
N PHE A 33 8.01 -20.42 12.64
CA PHE A 33 8.86 -21.02 13.67
C PHE A 33 8.78 -22.55 13.66
N ILE A 34 7.56 -23.11 13.61
CA ILE A 34 7.35 -24.57 13.54
C ILE A 34 7.98 -25.13 12.26
N GLY A 35 7.84 -24.43 11.13
CA GLY A 35 8.40 -24.86 9.85
C GLY A 35 9.92 -24.87 9.85
N ILE A 36 10.55 -23.85 10.39
CA ILE A 36 12.01 -23.77 10.53
C ILE A 36 12.51 -24.88 11.48
N PHE A 37 11.86 -25.05 12.63
CA PHE A 37 12.19 -26.12 13.56
C PHE A 37 12.07 -27.49 12.89
N TRP A 38 10.96 -27.78 12.22
CA TRP A 38 10.73 -29.05 11.51
C TRP A 38 11.78 -29.30 10.42
N PHE A 39 12.11 -28.27 9.63
CA PHE A 39 13.14 -28.37 8.60
C PHE A 39 14.50 -28.75 9.17
N PHE A 40 14.94 -28.14 10.28
CA PHE A 40 16.19 -28.48 10.92
C PHE A 40 16.12 -29.82 11.62
N TRP A 41 15.00 -30.16 12.25
CA TRP A 41 14.78 -31.48 12.83
C TRP A 41 14.97 -32.57 11.79
N ASP A 42 14.30 -32.50 10.64
CA ASP A 42 14.38 -33.48 9.57
C ASP A 42 15.84 -33.60 9.00
N LYS A 43 16.53 -32.46 8.87
CA LYS A 43 17.95 -32.47 8.45
C LYS A 43 18.89 -33.11 9.46
N PHE A 44 18.71 -32.83 10.75
CA PHE A 44 19.54 -33.40 11.80
C PHE A 44 19.20 -34.88 12.07
N ASP A 45 17.93 -35.26 12.02
CA ASP A 45 17.47 -36.64 12.16
C ASP A 45 18.02 -37.51 11.02
N TYR A 46 18.02 -37.01 9.78
CA TYR A 46 18.66 -37.67 8.64
C TYR A 46 20.19 -37.83 8.79
N ALA A 47 20.84 -36.89 9.44
CA ALA A 47 22.27 -36.98 9.74
C ALA A 47 22.55 -37.95 10.91
N ALA A 48 21.62 -38.03 11.89
CA ALA A 48 21.71 -38.90 13.06
C ALA A 48 21.34 -40.37 12.76
N ASP A 49 20.58 -40.64 11.67
CA ASP A 49 20.22 -42.00 11.25
C ASP A 49 21.44 -42.87 10.88
N LYS A 50 22.62 -42.24 10.78
CA LYS A 50 23.93 -42.92 10.66
C LYS A 50 24.58 -43.28 11.97
N ILE A 51 24.04 -42.90 13.15
CA ILE A 51 24.67 -43.08 14.48
C ILE A 51 23.61 -43.45 15.52
N ILE A 52 23.77 -44.61 16.16
CA ILE A 52 22.74 -45.38 16.88
C ILE A 52 22.75 -45.11 18.41
N TYR A 53 22.69 -43.90 18.92
CA TYR A 53 22.61 -43.68 20.39
C TYR A 53 21.55 -42.66 20.82
N TRP A 54 20.80 -42.99 21.91
CA TRP A 54 19.74 -42.18 22.52
C TRP A 54 20.17 -40.79 23.01
N ASN A 55 21.45 -40.57 23.31
CA ASN A 55 21.99 -39.27 23.69
C ASN A 55 21.98 -38.27 22.52
N GLU A 56 22.06 -38.74 21.31
CA GLU A 56 22.13 -37.89 20.10
C GLU A 56 20.80 -37.28 19.69
N ARG A 57 19.68 -37.89 20.08
CA ARG A 57 18.34 -37.29 19.87
C ARG A 57 18.14 -35.99 20.64
N ARG A 58 18.75 -35.86 21.83
CA ARG A 58 18.76 -34.60 22.58
C ARG A 58 19.58 -33.54 21.85
N GLU A 59 20.74 -33.90 21.35
CA GLU A 59 21.59 -32.97 20.53
C GLU A 59 20.90 -32.53 19.26
N VAL A 60 20.17 -33.43 18.57
CA VAL A 60 19.33 -33.10 17.41
C VAL A 60 18.23 -32.12 17.78
N TRP A 61 17.54 -32.35 18.88
CA TRP A 61 16.49 -31.45 19.38
C TRP A 61 17.06 -30.08 19.73
N ASP A 62 18.12 -30.06 20.54
CA ASP A 62 18.76 -28.82 20.99
C ASP A 62 19.38 -28.07 19.82
N GLY A 63 19.95 -28.77 18.84
CA GLY A 63 20.48 -28.19 17.62
C GLY A 63 19.40 -27.58 16.71
N ALA A 64 18.28 -28.29 16.48
CA ALA A 64 17.16 -27.83 15.68
C ALA A 64 16.46 -26.62 16.37
N LEU A 65 16.20 -26.72 17.66
CA LEU A 65 15.60 -25.65 18.46
C LEU A 65 16.51 -24.42 18.52
N GLY A 66 17.81 -24.62 18.77
CA GLY A 66 18.79 -23.54 18.80
C GLY A 66 18.85 -22.77 17.48
N ARG A 67 18.86 -23.48 16.33
CA ARG A 67 18.80 -22.85 15.00
C ARG A 67 17.49 -22.14 14.74
N ALA A 68 16.36 -22.75 15.08
CA ALA A 68 15.06 -22.13 14.94
C ALA A 68 14.95 -20.84 15.76
N MET A 69 15.40 -20.87 17.02
CA MET A 69 15.46 -19.70 17.91
C MET A 69 16.39 -18.61 17.39
N GLN A 70 17.57 -18.98 16.88
CA GLN A 70 18.51 -18.03 16.30
C GLN A 70 17.91 -17.32 15.08
N ILE A 71 17.27 -18.06 14.17
CA ILE A 71 16.65 -17.51 12.98
C ILE A 71 15.43 -16.65 13.35
N ALA A 72 14.56 -17.16 14.26
CA ALA A 72 13.40 -16.43 14.73
C ALA A 72 13.76 -15.13 15.48
N GLY A 73 14.92 -15.10 16.15
CA GLY A 73 15.40 -13.88 16.82
C GLY A 73 16.12 -12.90 15.90
N SER A 74 16.94 -13.38 14.96
CA SER A 74 17.80 -12.53 14.14
C SER A 74 17.12 -12.02 12.86
N VAL A 75 16.36 -12.88 12.16
CA VAL A 75 15.79 -12.53 10.86
C VAL A 75 14.74 -11.42 10.97
N PRO A 76 13.75 -11.46 11.88
CA PRO A 76 12.80 -10.36 12.02
C PRO A 76 13.51 -9.04 12.35
N GLN A 77 14.48 -9.06 13.26
CA GLN A 77 15.23 -7.87 13.63
C GLN A 77 16.03 -7.30 12.46
N SER A 78 16.73 -8.13 11.70
CA SER A 78 17.50 -7.69 10.53
C SER A 78 16.61 -7.12 9.43
N LYS A 79 15.45 -7.73 9.19
CA LYS A 79 14.50 -7.26 8.18
C LYS A 79 13.81 -5.96 8.61
N VAL A 80 13.41 -5.82 9.87
CA VAL A 80 12.79 -4.57 10.39
C VAL A 80 13.81 -3.42 10.46
N SER A 81 15.09 -3.72 10.69
CA SER A 81 16.17 -2.71 10.72
C SER A 81 16.64 -2.30 9.32
N ALA A 82 16.09 -2.84 8.25
CA ALA A 82 16.47 -2.48 6.89
C ALA A 82 16.13 -1.00 6.61
N ASN A 83 17.12 -0.20 6.21
CA ASN A 83 16.96 1.24 5.93
C ASN A 83 15.83 1.55 4.93
N VAL A 84 15.58 0.63 4.02
CA VAL A 84 14.52 0.76 3.00
C VAL A 84 13.12 0.78 3.61
N LEU A 85 12.92 0.17 4.79
CA LEU A 85 11.62 0.21 5.48
C LEU A 85 11.26 1.61 5.99
N SER A 86 12.23 2.51 6.15
CA SER A 86 11.97 3.92 6.49
C SER A 86 11.16 4.66 5.43
N LEU A 87 11.08 4.12 4.20
CA LEU A 87 10.20 4.63 3.14
C LEU A 87 8.72 4.58 3.53
N ILE A 88 8.30 3.53 4.25
CA ILE A 88 6.89 3.31 4.57
C ILE A 88 6.33 4.46 5.42
N PRO A 89 6.89 4.80 6.60
CA PRO A 89 6.41 5.92 7.38
C PRO A 89 6.50 7.26 6.64
N VAL A 90 7.50 7.44 5.80
CA VAL A 90 7.67 8.68 5.02
C VAL A 90 6.55 8.84 3.99
N PHE A 91 6.22 7.80 3.23
CA PHE A 91 5.12 7.86 2.25
C PHE A 91 3.75 8.03 2.94
N ILE A 92 3.53 7.34 4.05
CA ILE A 92 2.31 7.52 4.85
C ILE A 92 2.20 8.98 5.32
N LEU A 93 3.30 9.56 5.78
CA LEU A 93 3.36 10.96 6.22
C LEU A 93 3.00 11.92 5.08
N ILE A 94 3.57 11.73 3.89
CA ILE A 94 3.25 12.52 2.69
C ILE A 94 1.74 12.49 2.44
N GLY A 95 1.12 11.30 2.49
CA GLY A 95 -0.31 11.13 2.29
C GLY A 95 -1.16 11.91 3.31
N TYR A 96 -0.86 11.81 4.59
CA TYR A 96 -1.61 12.52 5.63
C TYR A 96 -1.37 14.03 5.60
N LEU A 97 -0.14 14.49 5.32
CA LEU A 97 0.13 15.91 5.12
C LEU A 97 -0.68 16.47 3.95
N ALA A 98 -0.71 15.78 2.81
CA ALA A 98 -1.50 16.17 1.65
C ALA A 98 -3.00 16.19 1.95
N TYR A 99 -3.50 15.25 2.76
CA TYR A 99 -4.90 15.21 3.19
C TYR A 99 -5.25 16.41 4.08
N HIS A 100 -4.50 16.66 5.15
CA HIS A 100 -4.76 17.76 6.08
C HIS A 100 -4.55 19.14 5.43
N ALA A 101 -3.69 19.24 4.41
CA ALA A 101 -3.51 20.42 3.57
C ALA A 101 -4.61 20.60 2.51
N LYS A 102 -5.65 19.75 2.51
CA LYS A 102 -6.78 19.75 1.55
C LYS A 102 -6.35 19.57 0.06
N MET A 103 -5.14 19.12 -0.18
CA MET A 103 -4.65 18.84 -1.54
C MET A 103 -5.43 17.67 -2.16
N THR A 104 -5.79 16.66 -1.36
CA THR A 104 -6.59 15.50 -1.80
C THR A 104 -7.99 15.92 -2.25
N THR A 105 -8.61 16.87 -1.55
CA THR A 105 -9.92 17.42 -1.92
C THR A 105 -9.82 18.16 -3.26
N ALA A 106 -8.76 18.94 -3.46
CA ALA A 106 -8.52 19.63 -4.73
C ALA A 106 -8.34 18.67 -5.91
N LEU A 107 -7.60 17.57 -5.69
CA LEU A 107 -7.45 16.50 -6.68
C LEU A 107 -8.79 15.84 -7.02
N PHE A 108 -9.61 15.53 -6.01
CA PHE A 108 -10.94 14.95 -6.20
C PHE A 108 -11.85 15.89 -7.00
N GLU A 109 -11.88 17.18 -6.67
CA GLU A 109 -12.66 18.19 -7.40
C GLU A 109 -12.18 18.36 -8.86
N ALA A 110 -10.87 18.30 -9.10
CA ALA A 110 -10.34 18.30 -10.47
C ALA A 110 -10.84 17.07 -11.25
N CYS A 111 -10.69 15.86 -10.70
CA CYS A 111 -11.21 14.65 -11.33
C CYS A 111 -12.72 14.71 -11.57
N LYS A 112 -13.50 15.24 -10.62
CA LYS A 112 -14.95 15.42 -10.74
C LYS A 112 -15.33 16.31 -11.90
N ARG A 113 -14.63 17.41 -12.10
CA ARG A 113 -14.90 18.33 -13.24
C ARG A 113 -14.49 17.74 -14.59
N TRP A 114 -13.45 16.88 -14.62
CA TRP A 114 -12.98 16.25 -15.85
C TRP A 114 -13.77 15.01 -16.24
N PHE A 115 -14.17 14.17 -15.31
CA PHE A 115 -14.83 12.88 -15.56
C PHE A 115 -16.30 12.85 -15.18
N GLY A 116 -16.85 13.91 -14.54
CA GLY A 116 -18.22 13.92 -14.02
C GLY A 116 -19.32 13.76 -15.09
N TRP A 117 -19.04 14.06 -16.34
CA TRP A 117 -19.98 14.00 -17.45
C TRP A 117 -20.30 12.59 -17.94
N VAL A 118 -19.45 11.59 -17.64
CA VAL A 118 -19.71 10.20 -18.04
C VAL A 118 -20.72 9.54 -17.11
N PRO A 119 -21.45 8.48 -17.55
CA PRO A 119 -22.28 7.69 -16.65
C PRO A 119 -21.43 7.13 -15.50
N GLY A 120 -21.92 7.29 -14.26
CA GLY A 120 -21.11 6.97 -13.09
C GLY A 120 -19.94 7.92 -12.82
N GLY A 121 -19.96 9.13 -13.42
CA GLY A 121 -18.82 10.04 -13.49
C GLY A 121 -18.21 10.41 -12.15
N LEU A 122 -19.01 10.50 -11.08
CA LEU A 122 -18.46 10.78 -9.74
C LEU A 122 -17.68 9.57 -9.16
N ALA A 123 -18.14 8.36 -9.46
CA ALA A 123 -17.44 7.14 -9.10
C ALA A 123 -16.15 6.95 -9.93
N VAL A 124 -16.19 7.24 -11.22
CA VAL A 124 -15.00 7.27 -12.10
C VAL A 124 -14.00 8.30 -11.59
N SER A 125 -14.47 9.50 -11.25
CA SER A 125 -13.65 10.56 -10.65
C SER A 125 -12.98 10.12 -9.36
N THR A 126 -13.71 9.34 -8.54
CA THR A 126 -13.16 8.77 -7.31
C THR A 126 -12.01 7.80 -7.61
N VAL A 127 -12.15 6.92 -8.61
CA VAL A 127 -11.08 5.99 -9.01
C VAL A 127 -9.83 6.74 -9.46
N PHE A 128 -9.95 7.73 -10.33
CA PHE A 128 -8.79 8.50 -10.80
C PHE A 128 -8.19 9.38 -9.69
N ALA A 129 -9.00 9.96 -8.83
CA ALA A 129 -8.52 10.72 -7.68
C ALA A 129 -7.81 9.82 -6.65
N THR A 130 -8.34 8.62 -6.39
CA THR A 130 -7.64 7.63 -5.54
C THR A 130 -6.35 7.15 -6.17
N ALA A 131 -6.31 6.92 -7.48
CA ALA A 131 -5.08 6.58 -8.20
C ALA A 131 -4.02 7.69 -8.11
N GLY A 132 -4.41 8.94 -8.33
CA GLY A 132 -3.50 10.08 -8.19
C GLY A 132 -3.02 10.30 -6.75
N PHE A 133 -3.87 10.10 -5.76
CA PHE A 133 -3.47 10.16 -4.36
C PHE A 133 -2.64 8.94 -3.92
N ALA A 134 -2.92 7.76 -4.47
CA ALA A 134 -2.15 6.55 -4.28
C ALA A 134 -0.67 6.77 -4.64
N ALA A 135 -0.42 7.49 -5.74
CA ALA A 135 0.93 7.86 -6.19
C ALA A 135 1.68 8.81 -5.23
N VAL A 136 1.06 9.24 -4.14
CA VAL A 136 1.69 10.07 -3.10
C VAL A 136 1.72 9.34 -1.76
N SER A 137 0.63 8.67 -1.40
CA SER A 137 0.45 8.07 -0.07
C SER A 137 1.04 6.66 0.06
N GLY A 138 1.04 5.88 -1.02
CA GLY A 138 1.55 4.51 -1.04
C GLY A 138 0.85 3.51 -0.10
N ALA A 139 -0.19 3.93 0.62
CA ALA A 139 -0.88 3.13 1.64
C ALA A 139 -2.35 2.94 1.30
N SER A 140 -2.75 1.70 0.98
CA SER A 140 -4.11 1.36 0.55
C SER A 140 -5.17 1.71 1.60
N VAL A 141 -4.91 1.37 2.87
CA VAL A 141 -5.83 1.65 3.99
C VAL A 141 -6.01 3.15 4.21
N ALA A 142 -4.92 3.93 4.18
CA ALA A 142 -4.98 5.38 4.32
C ALA A 142 -5.75 6.01 3.15
N THR A 143 -5.48 5.59 1.92
CA THR A 143 -6.18 6.06 0.72
C THR A 143 -7.68 5.79 0.81
N ALA A 144 -8.08 4.56 1.14
CA ALA A 144 -9.49 4.21 1.32
C ALA A 144 -10.15 5.04 2.44
N ALA A 145 -9.49 5.22 3.58
CA ALA A 145 -10.03 5.99 4.71
C ALA A 145 -10.22 7.47 4.37
N VAL A 146 -9.27 8.08 3.65
CA VAL A 146 -9.34 9.46 3.19
C VAL A 146 -10.48 9.66 2.20
N PHE A 147 -10.57 8.81 1.17
CA PHE A 147 -11.61 8.93 0.16
C PHE A 147 -12.99 8.51 0.66
N ALA A 148 -13.08 7.65 1.67
CA ALA A 148 -14.34 7.39 2.35
C ALA A 148 -14.95 8.67 2.97
N ARG A 149 -14.10 9.56 3.48
CA ARG A 149 -14.53 10.84 4.07
C ARG A 149 -14.84 11.92 3.02
N ILE A 150 -14.25 11.85 1.83
CA ILE A 150 -14.38 12.87 0.77
C ILE A 150 -15.42 12.44 -0.25
N ALA A 151 -15.29 11.26 -0.84
CA ALA A 151 -16.05 10.84 -2.00
C ALA A 151 -17.41 10.22 -1.66
N ILE A 152 -17.50 9.42 -0.58
CA ILE A 152 -18.79 8.78 -0.23
C ILE A 152 -19.89 9.82 0.05
N PRO A 153 -19.68 10.87 0.88
CA PRO A 153 -20.70 11.88 1.11
C PRO A 153 -21.14 12.59 -0.18
N GLU A 154 -20.19 12.89 -1.07
CA GLU A 154 -20.50 13.53 -2.35
C GLU A 154 -21.33 12.61 -3.27
N MET A 155 -20.97 11.32 -3.36
CA MET A 155 -21.75 10.34 -4.11
C MET A 155 -23.17 10.20 -3.57
N LEU A 156 -23.33 10.13 -2.24
CA LEU A 156 -24.65 10.02 -1.61
C LEU A 156 -25.53 11.25 -1.84
N LYS A 157 -24.98 12.47 -1.83
CA LYS A 157 -25.71 13.71 -2.14
C LYS A 157 -26.33 13.71 -3.53
N VAL A 158 -25.67 13.04 -4.49
CA VAL A 158 -26.13 12.96 -5.88
C VAL A 158 -27.04 11.74 -6.11
N GLY A 159 -27.31 10.95 -5.06
CA GLY A 159 -28.24 9.81 -5.12
C GLY A 159 -27.59 8.47 -5.48
N TYR A 160 -26.27 8.33 -5.36
CA TYR A 160 -25.61 7.03 -5.51
C TYR A 160 -26.02 6.05 -4.41
N ASN A 161 -26.10 4.77 -4.74
CA ASN A 161 -26.30 3.72 -3.77
C ASN A 161 -25.12 3.66 -2.78
N LYS A 162 -25.41 3.56 -1.47
CA LYS A 162 -24.39 3.54 -0.42
C LYS A 162 -23.36 2.39 -0.56
N GLN A 163 -23.86 1.21 -0.91
CA GLN A 163 -23.01 0.02 -1.08
C GLN A 163 -22.08 0.19 -2.27
N PHE A 164 -22.59 0.74 -3.38
CA PHE A 164 -21.79 1.02 -4.56
C PHE A 164 -20.74 2.08 -4.28
N ALA A 165 -21.09 3.18 -3.61
CA ALA A 165 -20.14 4.23 -3.23
C ALA A 165 -19.03 3.70 -2.34
N ALA A 166 -19.36 2.86 -1.36
CA ALA A 166 -18.37 2.20 -0.51
C ALA A 166 -17.48 1.23 -1.30
N GLY A 167 -18.06 0.45 -2.21
CA GLY A 167 -17.32 -0.46 -3.08
C GLY A 167 -16.33 0.24 -4.00
N VAL A 168 -16.73 1.37 -4.60
CA VAL A 168 -15.86 2.20 -5.44
C VAL A 168 -14.66 2.74 -4.66
N VAL A 169 -14.87 3.23 -3.44
CA VAL A 169 -13.79 3.73 -2.59
C VAL A 169 -12.87 2.59 -2.14
N ALA A 170 -13.43 1.44 -1.79
CA ALA A 170 -12.64 0.26 -1.43
C ALA A 170 -11.76 -0.21 -2.60
N ALA A 171 -12.36 -0.36 -3.79
CA ALA A 171 -11.63 -0.73 -5.01
C ALA A 171 -10.57 0.31 -5.37
N GLY A 172 -10.92 1.61 -5.35
CA GLY A 172 -9.96 2.69 -5.59
C GLY A 172 -8.80 2.69 -4.60
N GLY A 173 -9.06 2.38 -3.32
CA GLY A 173 -8.03 2.26 -2.30
C GLY A 173 -6.99 1.17 -2.60
N THR A 174 -7.39 0.07 -3.27
CA THR A 174 -6.45 -1.00 -3.64
C THR A 174 -5.42 -0.56 -4.66
N LEU A 175 -5.68 0.49 -5.45
CA LEU A 175 -4.72 1.02 -6.43
C LEU A 175 -3.43 1.50 -5.77
N ALA A 176 -3.47 1.91 -4.50
CA ALA A 176 -2.28 2.30 -3.75
C ALA A 176 -1.34 1.12 -3.42
N SER A 177 -1.77 -0.11 -3.63
CA SER A 177 -0.89 -1.28 -3.55
C SER A 177 -0.05 -1.48 -4.81
N LEU A 178 -0.49 -0.93 -5.94
CA LEU A 178 0.14 -1.11 -7.26
C LEU A 178 0.82 0.16 -7.76
N ILE A 179 0.15 1.32 -7.63
CA ILE A 179 0.67 2.60 -8.14
C ILE A 179 1.82 3.07 -7.24
N PRO A 180 3.03 3.27 -7.78
CA PRO A 180 4.16 3.74 -6.99
C PRO A 180 4.01 5.21 -6.53
N PRO A 181 4.58 5.53 -5.34
CA PRO A 181 5.25 4.63 -4.40
C PRO A 181 4.26 3.80 -3.58
N SER A 182 4.50 2.49 -3.44
CA SER A 182 3.63 1.56 -2.72
C SER A 182 4.37 0.90 -1.55
N ALA A 183 3.84 1.05 -0.34
CA ALA A 183 4.40 0.41 0.86
C ALA A 183 4.43 -1.12 0.74
N ILE A 184 3.40 -1.71 0.12
CA ILE A 184 3.31 -3.17 -0.07
C ILE A 184 4.39 -3.65 -1.04
N LEU A 185 4.63 -2.93 -2.14
CA LEU A 185 5.70 -3.27 -3.09
C LEU A 185 7.08 -3.14 -2.46
N VAL A 186 7.29 -2.16 -1.57
CA VAL A 186 8.55 -2.02 -0.81
C VAL A 186 8.77 -3.25 0.08
N ILE A 187 7.76 -3.66 0.86
CA ILE A 187 7.85 -4.86 1.71
C ILE A 187 8.10 -6.10 0.86
N TYR A 188 7.37 -6.25 -0.23
CA TYR A 188 7.54 -7.37 -1.15
C TYR A 188 8.96 -7.42 -1.73
N ALA A 189 9.51 -6.29 -2.17
CA ALA A 189 10.89 -6.21 -2.68
C ALA A 189 11.92 -6.70 -1.66
N ILE A 190 11.75 -6.35 -0.38
CA ILE A 190 12.63 -6.77 0.70
C ILE A 190 12.53 -8.28 0.95
N ILE A 191 11.30 -8.84 0.88
CA ILE A 191 11.08 -10.28 1.08
C ILE A 191 11.71 -11.09 -0.04
N VAL A 192 11.52 -10.66 -1.30
CA VAL A 192 12.04 -11.38 -2.48
C VAL A 192 13.47 -10.95 -2.86
N GLU A 193 14.10 -10.07 -2.07
CA GLU A 193 15.47 -9.58 -2.25
C GLU A 193 15.70 -8.94 -3.63
N GLN A 194 14.68 -8.23 -4.14
CA GLN A 194 14.75 -7.51 -5.41
C GLN A 194 14.98 -6.01 -5.19
N ASN A 195 15.47 -5.33 -6.24
CA ASN A 195 15.65 -3.89 -6.20
C ASN A 195 14.30 -3.18 -6.06
N VAL A 196 14.15 -2.38 -5.00
CA VAL A 196 12.91 -1.66 -4.67
C VAL A 196 12.50 -0.70 -5.76
N GLY A 197 13.45 0.05 -6.32
CA GLY A 197 13.18 1.00 -7.40
C GLY A 197 12.57 0.32 -8.63
N THR A 198 13.21 -0.74 -9.11
CA THR A 198 12.75 -1.51 -10.27
C THR A 198 11.36 -2.11 -10.04
N LEU A 199 11.12 -2.63 -8.82
CA LEU A 199 9.81 -3.21 -8.49
C LEU A 199 8.70 -2.17 -8.40
N LEU A 200 9.00 -0.99 -7.86
CA LEU A 200 8.07 0.13 -7.84
C LEU A 200 7.69 0.55 -9.27
N LEU A 201 8.67 0.67 -10.20
CA LEU A 201 8.37 0.95 -11.60
C LEU A 201 7.46 -0.09 -12.23
N ALA A 202 7.72 -1.37 -11.98
CA ALA A 202 6.93 -2.46 -12.52
C ALA A 202 5.45 -2.37 -12.10
N GLY A 203 5.15 -1.77 -10.93
CA GLY A 203 3.79 -1.57 -10.45
C GLY A 203 2.99 -0.50 -11.21
N PHE A 204 3.65 0.42 -11.92
CA PHE A 204 2.98 1.55 -12.57
C PHE A 204 2.01 1.12 -13.68
N VAL A 205 2.45 0.24 -14.57
CA VAL A 205 1.64 -0.24 -15.70
C VAL A 205 0.42 -1.04 -15.22
N PRO A 206 0.56 -2.05 -14.35
CA PRO A 206 -0.60 -2.77 -13.80
C PRO A 206 -1.54 -1.86 -13.01
N GLY A 207 -1.00 -0.89 -12.25
CA GLY A 207 -1.79 0.05 -11.49
C GLY A 207 -2.64 0.97 -12.38
N ALA A 208 -2.03 1.55 -13.43
CA ALA A 208 -2.75 2.36 -14.42
C ALA A 208 -3.81 1.54 -15.16
N PHE A 209 -3.46 0.33 -15.59
CA PHE A 209 -4.40 -0.58 -16.24
C PHE A 209 -5.57 -0.94 -15.32
N SER A 210 -5.32 -1.24 -14.05
CA SER A 210 -6.38 -1.51 -13.06
C SER A 210 -7.31 -0.32 -12.86
N ALA A 211 -6.79 0.91 -12.85
CA ALA A 211 -7.61 2.13 -12.75
C ALA A 211 -8.54 2.26 -13.97
N LEU A 212 -8.05 1.99 -15.18
CA LEU A 212 -8.86 2.00 -16.41
C LEU A 212 -9.93 0.90 -16.40
N VAL A 213 -9.58 -0.30 -15.94
CA VAL A 213 -10.54 -1.41 -15.81
C VAL A 213 -11.64 -1.05 -14.80
N TYR A 214 -11.28 -0.50 -13.64
CA TYR A 214 -12.28 -0.05 -12.66
C TYR A 214 -13.19 1.03 -13.23
N ALA A 215 -12.63 2.02 -13.93
CA ALA A 215 -13.42 3.05 -14.60
C ALA A 215 -14.36 2.43 -15.64
N GLY A 216 -13.88 1.49 -16.44
CA GLY A 216 -14.68 0.78 -17.44
C GLY A 216 -15.83 -0.02 -16.83
N ILE A 217 -15.58 -0.77 -15.73
CA ILE A 217 -16.61 -1.50 -15.00
C ILE A 217 -17.66 -0.55 -14.44
N ILE A 218 -17.24 0.57 -13.82
CA ILE A 218 -18.14 1.58 -13.27
C ILE A 218 -19.04 2.18 -14.34
N ILE A 219 -18.47 2.55 -15.49
CA ILE A 219 -19.24 3.10 -16.63
C ILE A 219 -20.22 2.03 -17.14
N GLY A 220 -19.77 0.79 -17.33
CA GLY A 220 -20.61 -0.31 -17.74
C GLY A 220 -21.78 -0.56 -16.78
N MET A 221 -21.52 -0.58 -15.47
CA MET A 221 -22.57 -0.70 -14.46
C MET A 221 -23.54 0.47 -14.47
N ALA A 222 -23.05 1.69 -14.63
CA ALA A 222 -23.90 2.91 -14.65
C ALA A 222 -24.76 2.99 -15.92
N VAL A 223 -24.30 2.43 -17.04
CA VAL A 223 -25.08 2.35 -18.28
C VAL A 223 -26.18 1.30 -18.15
N VAL A 224 -25.87 0.11 -17.61
CA VAL A 224 -26.82 -0.99 -17.45
C VAL A 224 -27.82 -0.69 -16.32
N PHE A 225 -27.32 -0.21 -15.19
CA PHE A 225 -28.14 0.07 -14.00
C PHE A 225 -28.23 1.58 -13.74
N LYS A 226 -29.17 2.25 -14.39
CA LYS A 226 -29.35 3.72 -14.32
C LYS A 226 -29.50 4.29 -12.91
N THR A 227 -29.83 3.46 -11.94
CA THR A 227 -29.97 3.83 -10.51
C THR A 227 -28.67 3.83 -9.72
N VAL A 228 -27.59 3.30 -10.30
CA VAL A 228 -26.32 3.07 -9.58
C VAL A 228 -25.47 4.32 -9.49
N GLY A 229 -25.52 5.17 -10.53
CA GLY A 229 -24.71 6.39 -10.51
C GLY A 229 -25.09 7.38 -11.61
N PRO A 230 -25.91 8.40 -11.31
CA PRO A 230 -26.22 9.45 -12.29
C PRO A 230 -24.95 10.25 -12.66
N PRO A 231 -24.83 10.72 -13.92
CA PRO A 231 -23.75 11.61 -14.30
C PRO A 231 -23.90 12.97 -13.58
N VAL A 232 -22.79 13.55 -13.18
CA VAL A 232 -22.73 14.91 -12.61
C VAL A 232 -22.23 15.82 -13.70
N GLY A 233 -23.10 16.19 -14.62
CA GLY A 233 -22.73 16.95 -15.79
C GLY A 233 -22.74 18.47 -15.59
N GLY A 234 -22.23 19.19 -16.57
CA GLY A 234 -22.45 20.64 -16.71
C GLY A 234 -21.23 21.54 -16.51
N TYR A 235 -20.03 20.97 -16.33
CA TYR A 235 -18.82 21.80 -16.20
C TYR A 235 -18.32 22.30 -17.57
N SER A 236 -18.13 23.63 -17.69
CA SER A 236 -17.52 24.26 -18.85
C SER A 236 -16.03 23.93 -18.96
N TRP A 237 -15.47 24.11 -20.17
CA TRP A 237 -14.02 23.93 -20.36
C TRP A 237 -13.20 24.84 -19.45
N LYS A 238 -13.68 26.08 -19.24
CA LYS A 238 -13.03 27.02 -18.33
C LYS A 238 -12.95 26.48 -16.91
N GLU A 239 -14.04 25.96 -16.36
CA GLU A 239 -14.08 25.38 -15.00
C GLU A 239 -13.20 24.14 -14.87
N ARG A 240 -13.08 23.32 -15.93
CA ARG A 240 -12.17 22.17 -15.96
C ARG A 240 -10.72 22.62 -15.83
N PHE A 241 -10.29 23.59 -16.62
CA PHE A 241 -8.92 24.11 -16.54
C PHE A 241 -8.64 24.86 -15.23
N GLU A 242 -9.60 25.63 -14.71
CA GLU A 242 -9.48 26.30 -13.41
C GLU A 242 -9.38 25.32 -12.22
N SER A 243 -9.78 24.05 -12.39
CA SER A 243 -9.66 23.05 -11.34
C SER A 243 -8.26 22.43 -11.25
N LEU A 244 -7.43 22.54 -12.27
CA LEU A 244 -6.09 21.92 -12.31
C LEU A 244 -5.08 22.60 -11.38
N PRO A 245 -4.96 23.94 -11.31
CA PRO A 245 -3.95 24.60 -10.49
C PRO A 245 -3.99 24.19 -9.00
N PRO A 246 -5.15 24.05 -8.34
CA PRO A 246 -5.20 23.57 -6.96
C PRO A 246 -4.73 22.11 -6.77
N ALA A 247 -4.82 21.28 -7.83
CA ALA A 247 -4.39 19.88 -7.83
C ALA A 247 -2.91 19.70 -8.22
N LEU A 248 -2.30 20.68 -8.91
CA LEU A 248 -0.90 20.63 -9.33
C LEU A 248 0.11 20.26 -8.23
N PRO A 249 -0.04 20.71 -6.98
CA PRO A 249 0.88 20.34 -5.93
C PRO A 249 1.05 18.82 -5.75
N ILE A 250 -0.04 18.05 -5.81
CA ILE A 250 0.05 16.58 -5.72
C ILE A 250 0.75 16.01 -6.95
N VAL A 251 0.39 16.48 -8.15
CA VAL A 251 1.01 16.03 -9.39
C VAL A 251 2.51 16.34 -9.41
N ALA A 252 2.89 17.55 -8.96
CA ALA A 252 4.29 17.95 -8.88
C ALA A 252 5.11 17.03 -7.94
N VAL A 253 4.55 16.67 -6.78
CA VAL A 253 5.22 15.74 -5.85
C VAL A 253 5.42 14.38 -6.50
N VAL A 254 4.41 13.83 -7.18
CA VAL A 254 4.52 12.55 -7.89
C VAL A 254 5.61 12.62 -8.97
N VAL A 255 5.61 13.67 -9.78
CA VAL A 255 6.61 13.86 -10.83
C VAL A 255 8.01 13.95 -10.22
N ILE A 256 8.20 14.76 -9.17
CA ILE A 256 9.49 14.91 -8.50
C ILE A 256 9.97 13.56 -7.95
N LEU A 257 9.09 12.80 -7.28
CA LEU A 257 9.44 11.49 -6.74
C LEU A 257 9.87 10.52 -7.84
N ILE A 258 9.12 10.47 -8.95
CA ILE A 258 9.44 9.62 -10.08
C ILE A 258 10.78 10.02 -10.69
N PHE A 259 10.99 11.30 -10.96
CA PHE A 259 12.26 11.79 -11.53
C PHE A 259 13.45 11.56 -10.60
N PHE A 260 13.28 11.73 -9.28
CA PHE A 260 14.37 11.55 -8.33
C PHE A 260 14.82 10.09 -8.26
N VAL A 261 13.86 9.15 -8.25
CA VAL A 261 14.14 7.73 -8.11
C VAL A 261 14.58 7.09 -9.43
N TYR A 262 14.06 7.55 -10.55
CA TYR A 262 14.21 6.84 -11.84
C TYR A 262 15.01 7.60 -12.90
N ASN A 263 15.19 8.90 -12.75
CA ASN A 263 15.83 9.77 -13.73
C ASN A 263 15.83 9.22 -15.18
N PRO A 264 14.77 9.43 -15.97
CA PRO A 264 14.66 8.84 -17.29
C PRO A 264 15.73 9.34 -18.29
N PHE A 265 16.52 10.33 -17.89
CA PHE A 265 17.58 10.97 -18.72
C PHE A 265 19.00 10.62 -18.29
N GLY A 266 19.19 9.71 -17.32
CA GLY A 266 20.51 9.33 -16.85
C GLY A 266 20.48 8.45 -15.60
N ASP A 267 21.56 8.47 -14.82
CA ASP A 267 21.61 7.77 -13.54
C ASP A 267 20.64 8.37 -12.53
N ALA A 268 20.05 7.54 -11.67
CA ALA A 268 19.15 8.00 -10.61
C ALA A 268 19.85 9.04 -9.72
N TRP A 269 19.15 10.13 -9.41
CA TRP A 269 19.72 11.23 -8.59
C TRP A 269 19.88 10.84 -7.13
N GLY A 270 19.20 9.78 -6.71
CA GLY A 270 19.29 9.28 -5.35
C GLY A 270 18.53 7.98 -5.14
N THR A 271 18.55 7.54 -3.90
CA THR A 271 17.82 6.35 -3.47
C THR A 271 16.32 6.65 -3.30
N PRO A 272 15.44 5.63 -3.35
CA PRO A 272 14.03 5.81 -3.03
C PRO A 272 13.77 6.46 -1.66
N THR A 273 14.65 6.21 -0.67
CA THR A 273 14.57 6.80 0.67
C THR A 273 14.83 8.31 0.67
N GLU A 274 15.82 8.75 -0.08
CA GLU A 274 16.14 10.17 -0.22
C GLU A 274 15.03 10.89 -1.00
N GLY A 275 14.54 10.30 -2.09
CA GLY A 275 13.39 10.81 -2.85
C GLY A 275 12.15 10.95 -1.97
N GLY A 276 11.85 9.94 -1.15
CA GLY A 276 10.76 9.98 -0.18
C GLY A 276 10.91 11.13 0.83
N ALA A 277 12.11 11.30 1.41
CA ALA A 277 12.38 12.37 2.37
C ALA A 277 12.22 13.77 1.76
N ILE A 278 12.72 13.97 0.53
CA ILE A 278 12.55 15.22 -0.22
C ILE A 278 11.07 15.46 -0.53
N GLY A 279 10.35 14.42 -0.98
CA GLY A 279 8.91 14.51 -1.21
C GLY A 279 8.13 14.91 0.04
N ALA A 280 8.46 14.32 1.19
CA ALA A 280 7.86 14.68 2.48
C ALA A 280 8.14 16.13 2.87
N LEU A 281 9.36 16.59 2.69
CA LEU A 281 9.75 17.98 2.95
C LEU A 281 8.97 18.95 2.04
N ILE A 282 8.88 18.66 0.75
CA ILE A 282 8.12 19.48 -0.22
C ILE A 282 6.66 19.55 0.17
N VAL A 283 6.01 18.41 0.46
CA VAL A 283 4.60 18.39 0.87
C VAL A 283 4.40 19.12 2.20
N PHE A 284 5.32 18.96 3.14
CA PHE A 284 5.27 19.70 4.40
C PHE A 284 5.33 21.23 4.18
N LEU A 285 6.29 21.69 3.39
CA LEU A 285 6.41 23.12 3.05
C LEU A 285 5.16 23.65 2.35
N MET A 286 4.66 22.91 1.37
CA MET A 286 3.41 23.26 0.66
C MET A 286 2.19 23.27 1.60
N ALA A 287 2.13 22.35 2.56
CA ALA A 287 1.07 22.30 3.56
C ALA A 287 1.12 23.54 4.49
N MET A 288 2.31 23.94 4.89
CA MET A 288 2.53 25.15 5.68
C MET A 288 2.13 26.42 4.91
N LEU A 289 2.53 26.52 3.64
CA LEU A 289 2.13 27.62 2.75
C LEU A 289 0.60 27.70 2.53
N LYS A 290 -0.08 26.56 2.55
CA LYS A 290 -1.56 26.49 2.49
C LYS A 290 -2.24 26.77 3.84
N GLY A 291 -1.47 27.13 4.88
CA GLY A 291 -2.00 27.51 6.20
C GLY A 291 -2.37 26.33 7.10
N MET A 292 -1.67 25.20 6.98
CA MET A 292 -1.83 24.07 7.89
C MET A 292 -1.58 24.52 9.34
N LYS A 293 -2.52 24.24 10.23
CA LYS A 293 -2.41 24.56 11.66
C LYS A 293 -1.63 23.47 12.40
N TRP A 294 -0.98 23.86 13.51
CA TRP A 294 -0.25 22.91 14.37
C TRP A 294 -1.05 21.68 14.78
N LYS A 295 -2.35 21.85 15.05
CA LYS A 295 -3.25 20.75 15.37
C LYS A 295 -3.32 19.70 14.24
N GLN A 296 -3.43 20.16 12.98
CA GLN A 296 -3.49 19.29 11.79
C GLN A 296 -2.17 18.57 11.56
N LEU A 297 -1.03 19.25 11.78
CA LEU A 297 0.28 18.62 11.72
C LEU A 297 0.43 17.51 12.76
N LYS A 298 0.01 17.78 14.01
CA LYS A 298 0.03 16.78 15.07
C LYS A 298 -0.87 15.58 14.73
N GLU A 299 -2.04 15.82 14.17
CA GLU A 299 -2.95 14.75 13.69
C GLU A 299 -2.30 13.94 12.58
N ALA A 300 -1.68 14.57 11.57
CA ALA A 300 -0.97 13.88 10.50
C ALA A 300 0.17 12.99 11.03
N LEU A 301 0.96 13.48 11.97
CA LEU A 301 2.04 12.72 12.61
C LEU A 301 1.51 11.52 13.42
N LEU A 302 0.44 11.72 14.19
CA LEU A 302 -0.18 10.65 14.97
C LEU A 302 -0.82 9.58 14.09
N GLU A 303 -1.54 9.96 13.04
CA GLU A 303 -2.13 9.03 12.08
C GLU A 303 -1.02 8.25 11.33
N THR A 304 0.07 8.92 10.96
CA THR A 304 1.26 8.26 10.38
C THR A 304 1.85 7.24 11.34
N ALA A 305 2.09 7.62 12.59
CA ALA A 305 2.67 6.70 13.56
C ALA A 305 1.77 5.48 13.81
N LYS A 306 0.46 5.68 13.98
CA LYS A 306 -0.51 4.60 14.18
C LYS A 306 -0.53 3.62 13.01
N LEU A 307 -0.57 4.13 11.78
CA LEU A 307 -0.62 3.28 10.59
C LEU A 307 0.73 2.57 10.37
N THR A 308 1.84 3.24 10.63
CA THR A 308 3.18 2.64 10.58
C THR A 308 3.28 1.46 11.54
N VAL A 309 2.92 1.65 12.82
CA VAL A 309 2.94 0.57 13.83
C VAL A 309 1.98 -0.58 13.47
N MET A 310 0.89 -0.30 12.76
CA MET A 310 -0.03 -1.36 12.32
C MET A 310 0.57 -2.21 11.19
N ILE A 311 1.44 -1.63 10.37
CA ILE A 311 2.07 -2.33 9.23
C ILE A 311 3.27 -3.15 9.68
N PHE A 312 4.07 -2.64 10.63
CA PHE A 312 5.23 -3.32 11.22
C PHE A 312 4.83 -4.29 12.33
#